data_27a754774572f367f789a89f875e28b2
#
_entry.id   27a754774572f367f789a89f875e28b2
#
_cell.length_a   1.000
_cell.length_b   1.000
_cell.length_c   1.000
_cell.angle_alpha   90.00
_cell.angle_beta   90.00
_cell.angle_gamma   90.00
#
_symmetry.space_group_name_H-M   'P 1'
#
loop_
_entity.id
_entity.type
_entity.pdbx_description
1 polymer ?
#
loop_
_entity_poly.entity_id
_entity_poly.type
_entity_poly.pdbx_seq_one_letter_code
_entity_poly.pdbx_strand_id
1 'polypeptide(L)'
;MGAALLSAKACLRSGAGLLTVHIPGRGEQILQTAFPEAMVDLDQHQDHFSSVSGIKAYSSIAIGPGLGQHPDSVKALEQLLQVVEKPLVIDADALNLIAANKDL
;
A
#
# COMPACT_ATOMS: atom_id res chain seq x y z
N MET A 1 -0.44 -7.93 8.26
CA MET A 1 0.33 -8.44 7.10
C MET A 1 -0.43 -9.43 6.23
N GLY A 2 -1.39 -10.17 6.78
CA GLY A 2 -2.14 -11.13 5.99
C GLY A 2 -2.87 -10.54 4.78
N ALA A 3 -3.54 -9.41 4.96
CA ALA A 3 -4.26 -8.76 3.88
C ALA A 3 -3.33 -8.25 2.78
N ALA A 4 -2.18 -7.69 3.15
CA ALA A 4 -1.18 -7.23 2.18
C ALA A 4 -0.62 -8.40 1.38
N LEU A 5 -0.34 -9.52 2.04
CA LEU A 5 0.17 -10.72 1.39
C LEU A 5 -0.84 -11.30 0.39
N LEU A 6 -2.11 -11.41 0.78
CA LEU A 6 -3.16 -11.90 -0.11
C LEU A 6 -3.34 -11.01 -1.33
N SER A 7 -3.34 -9.70 -1.12
CA SER A 7 -3.49 -8.74 -2.21
C SER A 7 -2.32 -8.80 -3.19
N ALA A 8 -1.11 -8.91 -2.66
CA ALA A 8 0.09 -9.01 -3.48
C ALA A 8 0.08 -10.27 -4.36
N LYS A 9 -0.26 -11.41 -3.77
CA LYS A 9 -0.36 -12.67 -4.52
C LYS A 9 -1.44 -12.61 -5.59
N ALA A 10 -2.60 -12.06 -5.27
CA ALA A 10 -3.68 -11.90 -6.22
C ALA A 10 -3.27 -11.01 -7.40
N CYS A 11 -2.61 -9.91 -7.12
CA CYS A 11 -2.14 -8.98 -8.13
C CYS A 11 -1.18 -9.66 -9.12
N LEU A 12 -0.17 -10.35 -8.61
CA LEU A 12 0.81 -11.00 -9.48
C LEU A 12 0.19 -12.13 -10.30
N ARG A 13 -0.69 -12.93 -9.69
CA ARG A 13 -1.38 -14.02 -10.39
C ARG A 13 -2.38 -13.54 -11.43
N SER A 14 -2.83 -12.29 -11.34
CA SER A 14 -3.74 -11.68 -12.32
C SER A 14 -3.03 -11.22 -13.59
N GLY A 15 -1.71 -11.40 -13.70
CA GLY A 15 -0.96 -11.06 -14.90
C GLY A 15 -0.07 -9.84 -14.80
N ALA A 16 0.09 -9.26 -13.61
CA ALA A 16 1.03 -8.16 -13.44
C ALA A 16 2.46 -8.64 -13.71
N GLY A 17 3.21 -7.88 -14.52
CA GLY A 17 4.58 -8.25 -14.85
C GLY A 17 5.55 -8.05 -13.69
N LEU A 18 5.44 -6.90 -13.02
CA LEU A 18 6.25 -6.55 -11.86
C LEU A 18 5.33 -6.04 -10.75
N LEU A 19 5.65 -6.42 -9.53
CA LEU A 19 4.90 -5.99 -8.35
C LEU A 19 5.85 -5.52 -7.28
N THR A 20 5.59 -4.32 -6.75
CA THR A 20 6.26 -3.80 -5.55
C THR A 20 5.21 -3.61 -4.46
N VAL A 21 5.49 -4.12 -3.27
CA VAL A 21 4.60 -4.01 -2.11
C VAL A 21 5.21 -3.03 -1.12
N HIS A 22 4.46 -1.96 -0.80
CA HIS A 22 4.86 -1.00 0.23
C HIS A 22 4.28 -1.45 1.57
N ILE A 23 5.12 -1.71 2.53
CA ILE A 23 4.72 -2.26 3.83
C ILE A 23 5.49 -1.59 4.97
N PRO A 24 4.92 -1.60 6.21
CA PRO A 24 5.67 -1.21 7.39
C PRO A 24 6.93 -2.07 7.55
N GLY A 25 7.97 -1.50 8.17
CA GLY A 25 9.27 -2.15 8.25
C GLY A 25 9.24 -3.54 8.89
N ARG A 26 8.36 -3.77 9.88
CA ARG A 26 8.24 -5.08 10.53
C ARG A 26 7.72 -6.18 9.61
N GLY A 27 7.08 -5.82 8.51
CA GLY A 27 6.54 -6.79 7.56
C GLY A 27 7.55 -7.36 6.59
N GLU A 28 8.77 -6.83 6.53
CA GLU A 28 9.75 -7.21 5.51
C GLU A 28 10.04 -8.71 5.50
N GLN A 29 10.42 -9.25 6.64
CA GLN A 29 10.75 -10.68 6.72
C GLN A 29 9.56 -11.57 6.40
N ILE A 30 8.39 -11.20 6.88
CA ILE A 30 7.17 -11.97 6.64
C ILE A 30 6.88 -12.03 5.15
N LEU A 31 6.93 -10.90 4.47
CA LEU A 31 6.64 -10.84 3.04
C LEU A 31 7.68 -11.57 2.22
N GLN A 32 8.97 -11.37 2.51
CA GLN A 32 10.05 -12.00 1.77
C GLN A 32 10.04 -13.52 1.93
N THR A 33 9.66 -14.03 3.11
CA THR A 33 9.55 -15.47 3.35
C THR A 33 8.33 -16.06 2.65
N ALA A 34 7.18 -15.40 2.74
CA ALA A 34 5.91 -15.93 2.23
C ALA A 34 5.73 -15.67 0.73
N PHE A 35 6.33 -14.61 0.19
CA PHE A 35 6.13 -14.23 -1.21
C PHE A 35 7.37 -13.55 -1.79
N PRO A 36 8.46 -14.31 -2.02
CA PRO A 36 9.72 -13.72 -2.46
C PRO A 36 9.69 -13.13 -3.87
N GLU A 37 8.69 -13.42 -4.68
CA GLU A 37 8.57 -12.89 -6.03
C GLU A 37 8.25 -11.39 -6.06
N ALA A 38 7.69 -10.84 -4.99
CA ALA A 38 7.37 -9.42 -4.90
C ALA A 38 8.60 -8.61 -4.50
N MET A 39 8.75 -7.44 -5.10
CA MET A 39 9.70 -6.45 -4.61
C MET A 39 9.10 -5.73 -3.41
N VAL A 40 9.93 -5.28 -2.49
CA VAL A 40 9.48 -4.65 -1.25
C VAL A 40 9.98 -3.22 -1.19
N ASP A 41 9.05 -2.30 -0.88
CA ASP A 41 9.35 -0.93 -0.55
C ASP A 41 8.94 -0.71 0.91
N LEU A 42 9.89 -0.38 1.77
CA LEU A 42 9.61 -0.25 3.20
C LEU A 42 9.14 1.14 3.56
N ASP A 43 8.07 1.20 4.34
CA ASP A 43 7.61 2.43 4.94
C ASP A 43 8.65 2.95 5.93
N GLN A 44 8.63 4.25 6.18
CA GLN A 44 9.51 4.86 7.18
C GLN A 44 9.18 4.41 8.60
N HIS A 45 7.96 3.97 8.84
CA HIS A 45 7.53 3.48 10.14
C HIS A 45 7.56 1.96 10.20
N GLN A 46 7.81 1.40 11.40
CA GLN A 46 7.89 -0.04 11.61
C GLN A 46 6.53 -0.73 11.66
N ASP A 47 5.49 -0.03 12.10
CA ASP A 47 4.23 -0.66 12.48
C ASP A 47 3.03 -0.26 11.63
N HIS A 48 3.10 0.87 10.89
CA HIS A 48 1.97 1.33 10.10
C HIS A 48 2.42 2.12 8.86
N PHE A 49 1.51 2.27 7.92
CA PHE A 49 1.71 3.08 6.73
C PHE A 49 1.81 4.57 7.12
N SER A 50 2.89 5.22 6.76
CA SER A 50 3.12 6.62 7.15
C SER A 50 3.68 7.49 6.03
N SER A 51 4.09 6.91 4.91
CA SER A 51 4.78 7.69 3.87
C SER A 51 4.55 7.13 2.48
N VAL A 52 4.61 8.01 1.49
CA VAL A 52 4.61 7.66 0.06
C VAL A 52 5.79 8.32 -0.61
N SER A 53 6.46 7.57 -1.49
CA SER A 53 7.58 8.09 -2.27
C SER A 53 7.76 7.25 -3.52
N GLY A 54 8.42 7.81 -4.54
CA GLY A 54 8.78 7.08 -5.75
C GLY A 54 7.61 6.56 -6.57
N ILE A 55 6.40 7.13 -6.40
CA ILE A 55 5.20 6.63 -7.08
C ILE A 55 5.25 6.79 -8.60
N LYS A 56 6.08 7.67 -9.11
CA LYS A 56 6.22 7.87 -10.55
C LYS A 56 6.81 6.67 -11.28
N ALA A 57 7.47 5.78 -10.55
CA ALA A 57 8.07 4.57 -11.13
C ALA A 57 7.02 3.51 -11.50
N TYR A 58 5.78 3.64 -11.05
CA TYR A 58 4.75 2.61 -11.22
C TYR A 58 3.70 3.00 -12.24
N SER A 59 3.17 2.01 -12.95
CA SER A 59 2.11 2.22 -13.95
C SER A 59 0.74 2.38 -13.32
N SER A 60 0.51 1.74 -12.18
CA SER A 60 -0.73 1.82 -11.42
C SER A 60 -0.46 1.53 -9.95
N ILE A 61 -1.38 1.94 -9.10
CA ILE A 61 -1.24 1.82 -7.65
C ILE A 61 -2.54 1.28 -7.07
N ALA A 62 -2.42 0.40 -6.08
CA ALA A 62 -3.55 -0.06 -5.27
C ALA A 62 -3.24 0.22 -3.81
N ILE A 63 -4.23 0.69 -3.07
CA ILE A 63 -4.06 1.03 -1.67
C ILE A 63 -5.30 0.61 -0.87
N GLY A 64 -5.08 0.13 0.34
CA GLY A 64 -6.15 -0.08 1.29
C GLY A 64 -6.08 -1.35 2.10
N PRO A 65 -5.92 -2.55 1.51
CA PRO A 65 -5.96 -3.77 2.31
C PRO A 65 -4.91 -3.79 3.42
N GLY A 66 -5.36 -3.93 4.66
CA GLY A 66 -4.47 -4.01 5.81
C GLY A 66 -3.87 -2.68 6.26
N LEU A 67 -4.37 -1.56 5.75
CA LEU A 67 -3.77 -0.25 5.99
C LEU A 67 -3.92 0.24 7.43
N GLY A 68 -5.01 -0.13 8.11
CA GLY A 68 -5.31 0.38 9.44
C GLY A 68 -5.89 1.79 9.40
N GLN A 69 -5.98 2.42 10.57
CA GLN A 69 -6.61 3.73 10.70
C GLN A 69 -5.75 4.73 11.51
N HIS A 70 -4.45 4.54 11.53
CA HIS A 70 -3.55 5.44 12.25
C HIS A 70 -3.55 6.84 11.60
N PRO A 71 -3.45 7.93 12.40
CA PRO A 71 -3.41 9.29 11.85
C PRO A 71 -2.31 9.52 10.82
N ASP A 72 -1.15 8.90 10.98
CA ASP A 72 -0.08 8.99 9.99
C ASP A 72 -0.49 8.40 8.64
N SER A 73 -1.29 7.35 8.69
CA SER A 73 -1.81 6.72 7.47
C SER A 73 -2.81 7.62 6.75
N VAL A 74 -3.60 8.39 7.49
CA VAL A 74 -4.49 9.39 6.91
C VAL A 74 -3.69 10.44 6.13
N LYS A 75 -2.61 10.94 6.73
CA LYS A 75 -1.75 11.95 6.09
C LYS A 75 -1.08 11.39 4.85
N ALA A 76 -0.59 10.16 4.91
CA ALA A 76 0.05 9.53 3.76
C ALA A 76 -0.94 9.29 2.62
N LEU A 77 -2.17 8.87 2.94
CA LEU A 77 -3.22 8.71 1.95
C LEU A 77 -3.57 10.06 1.30
N GLU A 78 -3.68 11.12 2.09
CA GLU A 78 -3.93 12.46 1.58
C GLU A 78 -2.83 12.89 0.61
N GLN A 79 -1.57 12.69 0.96
CA GLN A 79 -0.45 12.99 0.07
C GLN A 79 -0.54 12.22 -1.25
N LEU A 80 -0.86 10.94 -1.18
CA LEU A 80 -0.99 10.10 -2.37
C LEU A 80 -2.09 10.63 -3.28
N LEU A 81 -3.26 10.95 -2.72
CA LEU A 81 -4.39 11.45 -3.50
C LEU A 81 -4.10 12.78 -4.17
N GLN A 82 -3.24 13.61 -3.57
CA GLN A 82 -2.87 14.91 -4.14
C GLN A 82 -1.89 14.80 -5.30
N VAL A 83 -1.04 13.78 -5.32
CA VAL A 83 0.07 13.70 -6.29
C VAL A 83 -0.10 12.61 -7.33
N VAL A 84 -1.05 11.68 -7.15
CA VAL A 84 -1.21 10.56 -8.08
C VAL A 84 -1.85 11.03 -9.39
N GLU A 85 -1.23 10.63 -10.51
CA GLU A 85 -1.70 10.96 -11.86
C GLU A 85 -1.95 9.70 -12.69
N LYS A 86 -2.00 8.55 -12.07
CA LYS A 86 -2.15 7.25 -12.74
C LYS A 86 -3.32 6.48 -12.15
N PRO A 87 -3.74 5.37 -12.78
CA PRO A 87 -4.83 4.56 -12.24
C PRO A 87 -4.56 4.17 -10.80
N LEU A 88 -5.56 4.39 -9.96
CA LEU A 88 -5.50 4.13 -8.53
C LEU A 88 -6.71 3.30 -8.12
N VAL A 89 -6.45 2.15 -7.49
CA VAL A 89 -7.50 1.33 -6.89
C VAL A 89 -7.52 1.60 -5.40
N ILE A 90 -8.67 2.00 -4.87
CA ILE A 90 -8.87 2.29 -3.45
C ILE A 90 -9.84 1.27 -2.89
N ASP A 91 -9.46 0.57 -1.84
CA ASP A 91 -10.28 -0.50 -1.26
C ASP A 91 -10.08 -0.60 0.25
N ALA A 92 -10.94 -1.39 0.89
CA ALA A 92 -10.82 -1.77 2.29
C ALA A 92 -10.57 -0.55 3.22
N ASP A 93 -9.50 -0.58 4.02
CA ASP A 93 -9.23 0.47 5.00
C ASP A 93 -9.02 1.85 4.38
N ALA A 94 -8.55 1.95 3.14
CA ALA A 94 -8.44 3.26 2.48
C ALA A 94 -9.81 3.88 2.28
N LEU A 95 -10.82 3.10 1.92
CA LEU A 95 -12.20 3.58 1.85
C LEU A 95 -12.71 4.01 3.22
N ASN A 96 -12.39 3.25 4.26
CA ASN A 96 -12.77 3.59 5.63
C ASN A 96 -12.13 4.91 6.08
N LEU A 97 -10.87 5.14 5.74
CA LEU A 97 -10.19 6.40 6.06
C LEU A 97 -10.82 7.58 5.34
N ILE A 98 -11.18 7.42 4.07
CA ILE A 98 -11.86 8.47 3.31
C ILE A 98 -13.23 8.78 3.90
N ALA A 99 -13.98 7.74 4.27
CA ALA A 99 -15.30 7.92 4.87
C ALA A 99 -15.23 8.65 6.22
N ALA A 100 -14.19 8.41 7.01
CA ALA A 100 -13.99 9.05 8.30
C ALA A 100 -13.38 10.46 8.18
N ASN A 101 -12.76 10.80 7.05
CA ASN A 101 -12.03 12.06 6.82
C ASN A 101 -12.48 12.66 5.49
N LYS A 102 -13.66 13.25 5.47
CA LYS A 102 -14.34 13.67 4.23
C LYS A 102 -13.60 14.75 3.45
N ASP A 103 -12.58 15.35 4.03
CA ASP A 103 -11.74 16.35 3.35
C ASP A 103 -10.69 15.74 2.42
N LEU A 104 -10.55 14.43 2.43
CA LEU A 104 -9.62 13.72 1.55
C LEU A 104 -10.06 13.75 0.08
#